data_7481652ab3a35a2774305104d4ac5407
#
_entry.id   7481652ab3a35a2774305104d4ac5407
#
_cell.length_a   1.000
_cell.length_b   1.000
_cell.length_c   1.000
_cell.angle_alpha   90.00
_cell.angle_beta   90.00
_cell.angle_gamma   90.00
#
_symmetry.space_group_name_H-M   'P 1'
#
loop_
_entity.id
_entity.type
_entity.pdbx_description
1 polymer ?
#
loop_
_entity_poly.entity_id
_entity_poly.type
_entity_poly.pdbx_seq_one_letter_code
_entity_poly.pdbx_strand_id
1 'polypeptide(L)'
;MYSIQTQNKDTIYYNPNIKKLYVIDKTIDNKLQYEVRATIDNDDRLLGRYSDKSVAHEIMNDLISDSFWGETAMYSMPEDK
;
A
#
# COMPACT_ATOMS: atom_id res chain seq x y z
N MET A 1 16.22 -4.00 -1.38
CA MET A 1 15.01 -4.34 -2.14
C MET A 1 14.00 -5.00 -1.22
N TYR A 2 12.78 -4.62 -1.31
CA TYR A 2 11.75 -5.16 -0.45
C TYR A 2 10.56 -5.60 -1.29
N SER A 3 9.69 -6.41 -0.68
CA SER A 3 8.48 -6.87 -1.33
C SER A 3 7.26 -6.37 -0.58
N ILE A 4 6.15 -6.23 -1.27
CA ILE A 4 4.90 -5.77 -0.68
C ILE A 4 3.83 -6.83 -0.92
N GLN A 5 3.22 -7.31 0.17
CA GLN A 5 2.05 -8.15 0.09
C GLN A 5 0.80 -7.28 0.23
N THR A 6 -0.14 -7.41 -0.69
CA THR A 6 -1.37 -6.63 -0.64
C THR A 6 -2.24 -7.00 0.56
N GLN A 7 -3.18 -6.12 0.91
CA GLN A 7 -4.04 -6.30 2.08
C GLN A 7 -4.86 -7.60 2.01
N ASN A 8 -5.32 -7.98 0.83
CA ASN A 8 -6.07 -9.22 0.63
C ASN A 8 -5.19 -10.47 0.59
N LYS A 9 -3.87 -10.30 0.63
CA LYS A 9 -2.87 -11.35 0.63
C LYS A 9 -2.79 -12.20 -0.64
N ASP A 10 -3.47 -11.77 -1.69
CA ASP A 10 -3.50 -12.51 -2.95
C ASP A 10 -2.35 -12.17 -3.88
N THR A 11 -1.65 -11.08 -3.63
CA THR A 11 -0.59 -10.60 -4.51
C THR A 11 0.63 -10.19 -3.71
N ILE A 12 1.80 -10.58 -4.18
CA ILE A 12 3.08 -10.09 -3.66
C ILE A 12 3.83 -9.44 -4.81
N TYR A 13 4.20 -8.17 -4.63
CA TYR A 13 5.06 -7.47 -5.56
C TYR A 13 6.49 -7.59 -5.08
N TYR A 14 7.28 -8.40 -5.79
CA TYR A 14 8.69 -8.59 -5.46
C TYR A 14 9.50 -7.43 -6.00
N ASN A 15 10.21 -6.73 -5.12
CA ASN A 15 11.10 -5.65 -5.52
C ASN A 15 10.42 -4.69 -6.52
N PRO A 16 9.26 -4.13 -6.19
CA PRO A 16 8.51 -3.33 -7.16
C PRO A 16 9.23 -2.03 -7.47
N ASN A 17 9.18 -1.64 -8.75
CA ASN A 17 9.65 -0.34 -9.17
C ASN A 17 8.52 0.67 -8.97
N ILE A 18 8.44 1.24 -7.77
CA ILE A 18 7.39 2.18 -7.41
C ILE A 18 7.78 3.57 -7.87
N LYS A 19 6.98 4.15 -8.75
CA LYS A 19 7.20 5.51 -9.24
C LYS A 19 6.35 6.53 -8.48
N LYS A 20 5.24 6.11 -7.91
CA LYS A 20 4.36 6.98 -7.16
C LYS A 20 3.64 6.17 -6.09
N LEU A 21 3.58 6.72 -4.90
CA LEU A 21 2.85 6.13 -3.78
C LEU A 21 1.90 7.20 -3.27
N TYR A 22 0.61 6.88 -3.15
CA TYR A 22 -0.39 7.89 -2.82
C TYR A 22 -1.62 7.29 -2.16
N VAL A 23 -2.42 8.15 -1.55
CA VAL A 23 -3.69 7.79 -0.92
C VAL A 23 -4.80 8.55 -1.62
N ILE A 24 -5.89 7.86 -1.97
CA ILE A 24 -7.08 8.48 -2.53
C ILE A 24 -8.30 8.21 -1.66
N ASP A 25 -9.26 9.12 -1.72
CA ASP A 25 -10.56 8.96 -1.08
C ASP A 25 -11.50 8.25 -2.06
N LYS A 26 -12.29 7.31 -1.57
CA LYS A 26 -13.27 6.64 -2.40
C LYS A 26 -14.49 6.27 -1.57
N THR A 27 -15.67 6.54 -2.09
CA THR A 27 -16.92 6.16 -1.44
C THR A 27 -17.40 4.84 -2.03
N ILE A 28 -17.53 3.82 -1.16
CA ILE A 28 -17.97 2.49 -1.54
C ILE A 28 -19.13 2.13 -0.61
N ASP A 29 -20.29 1.80 -1.19
CA ASP A 29 -21.49 1.44 -0.42
C ASP A 29 -21.84 2.49 0.65
N ASN A 30 -21.81 3.77 0.27
CA ASN A 30 -22.06 4.92 1.14
C ASN A 30 -21.06 5.09 2.29
N LYS A 31 -19.92 4.42 2.23
CA LYS A 31 -18.86 4.56 3.23
C LYS A 31 -17.62 5.15 2.59
N LEU A 32 -17.04 6.14 3.23
CA LEU A 32 -15.80 6.74 2.79
C LEU A 32 -14.64 5.81 3.16
N GLN A 33 -13.86 5.47 2.16
CA GLN A 33 -12.68 4.61 2.31
C GLN A 33 -11.46 5.34 1.78
N TYR A 34 -10.29 4.94 2.25
CA TYR A 34 -9.01 5.52 1.82
C TYR A 34 -8.16 4.40 1.24
N GLU A 35 -7.79 4.55 -0.03
CA GLU A 35 -7.00 3.53 -0.72
C GLU A 35 -5.54 3.94 -0.76
N VAL A 36 -4.68 3.04 -0.29
CA VAL A 36 -3.22 3.17 -0.49
C VAL A 36 -2.92 2.52 -1.82
N ARG A 37 -2.39 3.31 -2.74
CA ARG A 37 -2.12 2.88 -4.10
C ARG A 37 -0.68 3.20 -4.48
N ALA A 38 -0.17 2.47 -5.44
CA ALA A 38 1.17 2.69 -5.98
C ALA A 38 1.15 2.53 -7.49
N THR A 39 1.96 3.32 -8.17
CA THR A 39 2.24 3.12 -9.59
C THR A 39 3.44 2.21 -9.71
N ILE A 40 3.22 0.98 -10.16
CA ILE A 40 4.24 -0.04 -10.31
C ILE A 40 4.34 -0.39 -11.79
N ASP A 41 5.53 -0.23 -12.38
CA ASP A 41 5.77 -0.50 -13.80
C ASP A 41 4.77 0.20 -14.72
N ASN A 42 4.44 1.46 -14.40
CA ASN A 42 3.50 2.31 -15.13
C ASN A 42 2.03 1.92 -14.98
N ASP A 43 1.71 0.95 -14.12
CA ASP A 43 0.34 0.56 -13.82
C ASP A 43 -0.03 0.98 -12.39
N ASP A 44 -1.26 1.45 -12.26
CA ASP A 44 -1.81 1.85 -10.99
C ASP A 44 -2.31 0.62 -10.23
N ARG A 45 -1.78 0.37 -9.04
CA ARG A 45 -2.12 -0.83 -8.27
C ARG A 45 -2.66 -0.47 -6.90
N LEU A 46 -3.75 -1.11 -6.52
CA LEU A 46 -4.30 -1.00 -5.17
C LEU A 46 -3.52 -1.89 -4.23
N LEU A 47 -2.98 -1.31 -3.16
CA LEU A 47 -2.28 -2.07 -2.13
C LEU A 47 -3.17 -2.42 -0.96
N GLY A 48 -4.01 -1.49 -0.53
CA GLY A 48 -4.93 -1.72 0.56
C GLY A 48 -5.98 -0.64 0.69
N ARG A 49 -7.03 -0.94 1.44
CA ARG A 49 -8.17 -0.06 1.62
C ARG A 49 -8.46 0.06 3.12
N TYR A 50 -8.63 1.30 3.60
CA TYR A 50 -8.75 1.56 5.04
C TYR A 50 -9.87 2.54 5.32
N SER A 51 -10.52 2.39 6.46
CA SER A 51 -11.62 3.26 6.86
C SER A 51 -11.14 4.56 7.52
N ASP A 52 -9.87 4.64 7.92
CA ASP A 52 -9.30 5.78 8.61
C ASP A 52 -8.16 6.37 7.79
N LYS A 53 -8.27 7.66 7.50
CA LYS A 53 -7.28 8.38 6.69
C LYS A 53 -5.89 8.40 7.35
N SER A 54 -5.84 8.58 8.66
CA SER A 54 -4.55 8.63 9.37
C SER A 54 -3.85 7.27 9.32
N VAL A 55 -4.60 6.17 9.39
CA VAL A 55 -4.03 4.83 9.23
C VAL A 55 -3.44 4.66 7.84
N ALA A 56 -4.16 5.08 6.80
CA ALA A 56 -3.66 4.99 5.42
C ALA A 56 -2.35 5.78 5.25
N HIS A 57 -2.27 6.97 5.83
CA HIS A 57 -1.06 7.79 5.76
C HIS A 57 0.10 7.20 6.56
N GLU A 58 -0.16 6.60 7.72
CA GLU A 58 0.87 5.90 8.48
C GLU A 58 1.45 4.73 7.68
N ILE A 59 0.60 3.98 7.02
CA ILE A 59 1.04 2.85 6.18
C ILE A 59 1.90 3.36 5.03
N MET A 60 1.50 4.44 4.40
CA MET A 60 2.29 5.03 3.33
C MET A 60 3.67 5.44 3.83
N ASN A 61 3.75 6.04 5.02
CA ASN A 61 5.02 6.41 5.62
C ASN A 61 5.88 5.19 5.97
N ASP A 62 5.26 4.12 6.44
CA ASP A 62 5.96 2.86 6.72
C ASP A 62 6.57 2.27 5.44
N LEU A 63 5.84 2.31 4.35
CA LEU A 63 6.33 1.82 3.06
C LEU A 63 7.55 2.61 2.60
N ILE A 64 7.52 3.92 2.77
CA ILE A 64 8.67 4.77 2.43
C ILE A 64 9.87 4.40 3.29
N SER A 65 9.67 4.19 4.58
CA SER A 65 10.75 3.83 5.51
C SER A 65 11.31 2.44 5.21
N ASP A 66 10.43 1.49 4.92
CA ASP A 66 10.83 0.10 4.65
C ASP A 66 11.71 -0.03 3.42
N SER A 67 11.63 0.90 2.49
CA SER A 67 12.47 0.87 1.30
C SER A 67 13.96 0.92 1.63
N PHE A 68 14.32 1.31 2.85
CA PHE A 68 15.70 1.38 3.31
C PHE A 68 16.15 0.16 4.11
N TRP A 69 15.27 -0.81 4.35
CA TRP A 69 15.52 -1.87 5.33
C TRP A 69 16.28 -3.08 4.83
N GLY A 70 16.60 -3.16 3.60
CA GLY A 70 17.39 -4.26 3.11
C GLY A 70 16.64 -5.21 2.19
N GLU A 71 17.39 -6.17 1.69
CA GLU A 71 17.02 -6.87 0.45
C GLU A 71 15.95 -7.93 0.62
N THR A 72 15.74 -8.42 1.84
CA THR A 72 14.81 -9.53 2.08
C THR A 72 13.56 -9.14 2.84
N ALA A 73 13.41 -7.85 3.14
CA ALA A 73 12.25 -7.39 3.90
C ALA A 73 10.98 -7.51 3.07
N MET A 74 9.91 -7.96 3.70
CA MET A 74 8.58 -7.93 3.10
C MET A 74 7.65 -7.13 4.00
N TYR A 75 6.94 -6.21 3.41
CA TYR A 75 5.90 -5.44 4.09
C TYR A 75 4.55 -6.04 3.76
N SER A 76 3.84 -6.52 4.77
CA SER A 76 2.47 -6.99 4.60
C SER A 76 1.52 -5.86 4.94
N MET A 77 0.67 -5.49 3.99
CA MET A 77 -0.30 -4.42 4.21
C MET A 77 -1.24 -4.84 5.35
N PRO A 78 -1.38 -4.01 6.41
CA PRO A 78 -2.25 -4.33 7.52
C PRO A 78 -3.70 -4.48 7.12
N GLU A 79 -4.44 -5.27 7.88
CA GLU A 79 -5.88 -5.37 7.70
C GLU A 79 -6.56 -4.10 8.24
N ASP A 80 -7.70 -3.77 7.65
CA ASP A 80 -8.53 -2.68 8.14
C ASP A 80 -9.19 -3.10 9.45
N LYS A 81 -9.24 -2.21 10.41
CA LYS A 81 -9.84 -2.51 11.72
C LYS A 81 -11.29 -2.07 11.79
#